data_40bd72fdf028b41d120568f77162b05d
#
_entry.id   40bd72fdf028b41d120568f77162b05d
#
_cell.length_a   1.000
_cell.length_b   1.000
_cell.length_c   1.000
_cell.angle_alpha   90.00
_cell.angle_beta   90.00
_cell.angle_gamma   90.00
#
_symmetry.space_group_name_H-M   'P 1'
#
loop_
_entity.id
_entity.type
_entity.pdbx_description
1 polymer ?
#
loop_
_entity_poly.entity_id
_entity_poly.type
_entity_poly.pdbx_seq_one_letter_code
_entity_poly.pdbx_strand_id
1 'polypeptide(L)'
;MTVKVNVENFKKGNIYLQKISDSTLINVDSVFVKKNEPIILKSKIDSPELFYLNLDVSNIENRIEFFGEKGEININTSLEKFNSDFIISGSSTDSIYRTYISVIKKFNNQRLDLIKLSFDLAKIEMNDSLVKIQNQINSLNKRQYLYNLNYVVSNGKSYLSPLIAINEFSDSGKIVLDTIKNSMSNEVLNSKYGKIFNNILKNK
;
A
#
# COMPACT_ATOMS: atom_id res chain seq x y z
N MET A 1 -9.64 2.20 -16.94
CA MET A 1 -8.94 3.23 -16.15
C MET A 1 -8.06 4.08 -17.06
N THR A 2 -8.10 5.38 -16.87
CA THR A 2 -7.19 6.34 -17.52
C THR A 2 -6.46 7.11 -16.41
N VAL A 3 -5.14 7.16 -16.49
CA VAL A 3 -4.30 7.88 -15.52
C VAL A 3 -3.69 9.08 -16.21
N LYS A 4 -4.04 10.27 -15.78
CA LYS A 4 -3.43 11.54 -16.21
C LYS A 4 -2.37 11.92 -15.20
N VAL A 5 -1.16 12.16 -15.68
CA VAL A 5 -0.01 12.44 -14.83
C VAL A 5 0.55 13.81 -15.18
N ASN A 6 0.81 14.62 -14.16
CA ASN A 6 1.54 15.86 -14.27
C ASN A 6 2.77 15.77 -13.36
N VAL A 7 3.96 15.83 -13.94
CA VAL A 7 5.23 15.84 -13.23
C VAL A 7 5.94 17.17 -13.51
N GLU A 8 5.88 18.06 -12.54
CA GLU A 8 6.54 19.36 -12.65
C GLU A 8 8.07 19.16 -12.83
N ASN A 9 8.67 19.96 -13.71
CA ASN A 9 10.09 19.92 -14.07
C ASN A 9 10.55 18.64 -14.82
N PHE A 10 9.66 17.72 -15.20
CA PHE A 10 10.02 16.55 -15.99
C PHE A 10 9.95 16.90 -17.50
N LYS A 11 11.11 16.91 -18.15
CA LYS A 11 11.25 17.38 -19.54
C LYS A 11 11.33 16.26 -20.57
N LYS A 12 11.91 15.13 -20.21
CA LYS A 12 12.15 14.01 -21.14
C LYS A 12 12.44 12.71 -20.38
N GLY A 13 11.86 11.61 -20.83
CA GLY A 13 12.09 10.27 -20.30
C GLY A 13 10.86 9.38 -20.43
N ASN A 14 10.97 8.15 -19.97
CA ASN A 14 9.86 7.21 -19.94
C ASN A 14 9.13 7.27 -18.61
N ILE A 15 7.82 7.15 -18.69
CA ILE A 15 6.94 6.91 -17.54
C ILE A 15 6.21 5.60 -17.80
N TYR A 16 6.23 4.71 -16.80
CA TYR A 16 5.60 3.40 -16.87
C TYR A 16 4.45 3.32 -15.88
N LEU A 17 3.34 2.79 -16.33
CA LEU A 17 2.27 2.29 -15.46
C LEU A 17 2.48 0.79 -15.26
N GLN A 18 2.65 0.38 -14.02
CA GLN A 18 2.99 -0.99 -13.67
C GLN A 18 1.97 -1.58 -12.70
N LYS A 19 1.87 -2.90 -12.67
CA LYS A 19 1.14 -3.65 -11.64
C LYS A 19 1.78 -4.99 -11.36
N ILE A 20 1.44 -5.60 -10.24
CA ILE A 20 1.85 -6.97 -9.92
C ILE A 20 0.85 -7.95 -10.56
N SER A 21 1.37 -8.88 -11.36
CA SER A 21 0.67 -10.05 -11.89
C SER A 21 1.52 -11.29 -11.62
N ASP A 22 0.90 -12.32 -11.03
CA ASP A 22 1.58 -13.58 -10.69
C ASP A 22 2.94 -13.38 -9.98
N SER A 23 2.96 -12.49 -8.99
CA SER A 23 4.14 -12.10 -8.21
C SER A 23 5.23 -11.36 -8.99
N THR A 24 4.97 -11.00 -10.26
CA THR A 24 5.91 -10.25 -11.10
C THR A 24 5.38 -8.85 -11.37
N LEU A 25 6.27 -7.85 -11.29
CA LEU A 25 5.94 -6.49 -11.68
C LEU A 25 5.98 -6.37 -13.20
N ILE A 26 4.86 -6.03 -13.82
CA ILE A 26 4.72 -5.90 -15.28
C ILE A 26 4.38 -4.46 -15.67
N ASN A 27 4.89 -4.02 -16.82
CA ASN A 27 4.46 -2.78 -17.46
C ASN A 27 3.12 -3.03 -18.15
N VAL A 28 2.10 -2.26 -17.82
CA VAL A 28 0.78 -2.31 -18.48
C VAL A 28 0.60 -1.22 -19.52
N ASP A 29 1.31 -0.12 -19.36
CA ASP A 29 1.39 0.97 -20.33
C ASP A 29 2.64 1.82 -20.10
N SER A 30 3.05 2.58 -21.11
CA SER A 30 4.19 3.48 -21.03
C SER A 30 4.08 4.65 -22.00
N VAL A 31 4.63 5.78 -21.61
CA VAL A 31 4.71 6.98 -22.45
C VAL A 31 6.12 7.55 -22.39
N PHE A 32 6.71 7.81 -23.58
CA PHE A 32 7.92 8.60 -23.67
C PHE A 32 7.57 10.08 -23.75
N VAL A 33 7.85 10.80 -22.69
CA VAL A 33 7.56 12.24 -22.58
C VAL A 33 8.58 13.03 -23.35
N LYS A 34 8.09 13.91 -24.21
CA LYS A 34 8.82 15.03 -24.79
C LYS A 34 8.21 16.31 -24.23
N LYS A 35 9.02 17.35 -24.10
CA LYS A 35 8.69 18.64 -23.49
C LYS A 35 7.21 19.06 -23.60
N ASN A 36 6.54 19.19 -22.44
CA ASN A 36 5.17 19.69 -22.28
C ASN A 36 4.04 18.86 -22.94
N GLU A 37 4.27 17.58 -23.24
CA GLU A 37 3.20 16.71 -23.71
C GLU A 37 2.38 16.16 -22.53
N PRO A 38 1.05 16.02 -22.69
CA PRO A 38 0.22 15.42 -21.65
C PRO A 38 0.59 13.94 -21.46
N ILE A 39 0.76 13.52 -20.22
CA ILE A 39 1.07 12.14 -19.88
C ILE A 39 -0.26 11.43 -19.56
N ILE A 40 -0.66 10.54 -20.45
CA ILE A 40 -1.90 9.77 -20.33
C ILE A 40 -1.56 8.31 -20.48
N LEU A 41 -1.82 7.53 -19.41
CA LEU A 41 -1.61 6.10 -19.35
C LEU A 41 -2.95 5.38 -19.19
N LYS A 42 -3.09 4.17 -19.73
CA LYS A 42 -4.34 3.43 -19.72
C LYS A 42 -4.15 1.99 -19.26
N SER A 43 -5.14 1.46 -18.58
CA SER A 43 -5.18 0.03 -18.21
C SER A 43 -6.61 -0.48 -18.20
N LYS A 44 -6.80 -1.72 -18.61
CA LYS A 44 -8.02 -2.46 -18.30
C LYS A 44 -8.01 -2.84 -16.82
N ILE A 45 -9.15 -2.69 -16.17
CA ILE A 45 -9.29 -3.00 -14.75
C ILE A 45 -10.67 -3.61 -14.50
N ASP A 46 -10.70 -4.74 -13.80
CA ASP A 46 -11.94 -5.45 -13.45
C ASP A 46 -12.43 -5.03 -12.05
N SER A 47 -11.50 -4.89 -11.12
CA SER A 47 -11.74 -4.41 -9.75
C SER A 47 -10.60 -3.50 -9.31
N PRO A 48 -10.80 -2.63 -8.30
CA PRO A 48 -9.72 -1.82 -7.75
C PRO A 48 -8.51 -2.67 -7.35
N GLU A 49 -7.32 -2.26 -7.81
CA GLU A 49 -6.04 -2.93 -7.51
C GLU A 49 -4.90 -1.92 -7.44
N LEU A 50 -3.78 -2.32 -6.82
CA LEU A 50 -2.58 -1.49 -6.74
C LEU A 50 -1.88 -1.39 -8.09
N PHE A 51 -1.53 -0.17 -8.44
CA PHE A 51 -0.67 0.21 -9.54
C PHE A 51 0.54 0.99 -9.03
N TYR A 52 1.56 1.01 -9.85
CA TYR A 52 2.78 1.75 -9.61
C TYR A 52 3.04 2.65 -10.81
N LEU A 53 3.20 3.93 -10.57
CA LEU A 53 3.71 4.87 -11.54
C LEU A 53 5.22 4.95 -11.35
N ASN A 54 5.99 4.55 -12.34
CA ASN A 54 7.45 4.54 -12.30
C ASN A 54 8.04 5.53 -13.30
N LEU A 55 9.05 6.26 -12.83
CA LEU A 55 9.81 7.21 -13.66
C LEU A 55 11.17 6.58 -13.98
N ASP A 56 11.48 6.49 -15.28
CA ASP A 56 12.80 6.01 -15.75
C ASP A 56 13.81 7.15 -15.67
N VAL A 57 14.22 7.46 -14.44
CA VAL A 57 15.34 8.36 -14.16
C VAL A 57 16.39 7.58 -13.41
N SER A 58 17.61 7.56 -13.95
CA SER A 58 18.73 6.76 -13.48
C SER A 58 18.90 6.75 -11.95
N ASN A 59 19.04 5.55 -11.40
CA ASN A 59 19.53 5.21 -10.06
C ASN A 59 18.64 5.41 -8.84
N ILE A 60 17.36 5.79 -8.97
CA ILE A 60 16.45 5.89 -7.83
C ILE A 60 15.17 5.11 -8.15
N GLU A 61 14.73 4.22 -7.27
CA GLU A 61 13.40 3.62 -7.35
C GLU A 61 12.33 4.70 -7.07
N ASN A 62 12.01 5.46 -8.10
CA ASN A 62 10.99 6.50 -8.04
C ASN A 62 9.63 5.90 -8.42
N ARG A 63 8.90 5.38 -7.43
CA ARG A 63 7.56 4.83 -7.65
C ARG A 63 6.52 5.55 -6.80
N ILE A 64 5.41 5.90 -7.42
CA ILE A 64 4.18 6.26 -6.71
C ILE A 64 3.27 5.04 -6.74
N GLU A 65 2.95 4.49 -5.58
CA GLU A 65 1.96 3.44 -5.42
C GLU A 65 0.58 4.04 -5.23
N PHE A 66 -0.43 3.51 -5.93
CA PHE A 66 -1.80 3.99 -5.82
C PHE A 66 -2.82 2.90 -6.15
N PHE A 67 -4.03 3.04 -5.61
CA PHE A 67 -5.16 2.21 -6.03
C PHE A 67 -5.77 2.77 -7.31
N GLY A 68 -5.66 1.97 -8.38
CA GLY A 68 -6.39 2.19 -9.61
C GLY A 68 -7.80 1.64 -9.52
N GLU A 69 -8.78 2.38 -10.08
CA GLU A 69 -10.17 1.95 -10.25
C GLU A 69 -10.75 2.46 -11.56
N LYS A 70 -11.97 2.05 -11.93
CA LYS A 70 -12.60 2.47 -13.18
C LYS A 70 -12.80 3.99 -13.18
N GLY A 71 -12.49 4.62 -14.28
CA GLY A 71 -12.63 6.07 -14.45
C GLY A 71 -11.31 6.76 -14.76
N GLU A 72 -11.23 8.03 -14.41
CA GLU A 72 -10.08 8.88 -14.61
C GLU A 72 -9.40 9.17 -13.26
N ILE A 73 -8.10 8.95 -13.20
CA ILE A 73 -7.26 9.22 -12.03
C ILE A 73 -6.24 10.27 -12.42
N ASN A 74 -6.10 11.29 -11.60
CA ASN A 74 -5.13 12.37 -11.81
C ASN A 74 -4.05 12.28 -10.74
N ILE A 75 -2.78 12.30 -11.17
CA ILE A 75 -1.60 12.26 -10.30
C ILE A 75 -0.76 13.52 -10.60
N ASN A 76 -0.56 14.34 -9.58
CA ASN A 76 0.26 15.56 -9.65
C ASN A 76 1.44 15.42 -8.70
N THR A 77 2.64 15.68 -9.20
CA THR A 77 3.89 15.62 -8.42
C THR A 77 4.97 16.47 -9.10
N SER A 78 6.15 16.52 -8.51
CA SER A 78 7.35 17.13 -9.13
C SER A 78 8.45 16.07 -9.30
N LEU A 79 9.40 16.34 -10.21
CA LEU A 79 10.53 15.44 -10.43
C LEU A 79 11.38 15.26 -9.17
N GLU A 80 11.58 16.33 -8.40
CA GLU A 80 12.43 16.32 -7.20
C GLU A 80 11.82 15.55 -6.03
N LYS A 81 10.47 15.52 -5.96
CA LYS A 81 9.72 14.90 -4.87
C LYS A 81 8.75 13.84 -5.37
N PHE A 82 9.11 13.16 -6.45
CA PHE A 82 8.20 12.30 -7.21
C PHE A 82 7.40 11.33 -6.34
N ASN A 83 8.05 10.61 -5.44
CA ASN A 83 7.43 9.61 -4.58
C ASN A 83 7.19 10.06 -3.13
N SER A 84 7.55 11.30 -2.79
CA SER A 84 7.43 11.83 -1.42
C SER A 84 6.36 12.90 -1.25
N ASP A 85 6.06 13.66 -2.32
CA ASP A 85 5.07 14.74 -2.31
C ASP A 85 4.26 14.69 -3.61
N PHE A 86 3.11 14.03 -3.54
CA PHE A 86 2.20 13.85 -4.67
C PHE A 86 0.74 13.90 -4.23
N ILE A 87 -0.12 14.30 -5.16
CA ILE A 87 -1.57 14.38 -4.97
C ILE A 87 -2.23 13.45 -5.96
N ILE A 88 -3.10 12.56 -5.47
CA ILE A 88 -3.91 11.66 -6.27
C ILE A 88 -5.39 12.02 -6.09
N SER A 89 -6.11 12.10 -7.19
CA SER A 89 -7.56 12.31 -7.20
C SER A 89 -8.23 11.42 -8.25
N GLY A 90 -9.54 11.19 -8.09
CA GLY A 90 -10.33 10.35 -8.99
C GLY A 90 -10.38 8.86 -8.59
N SER A 91 -9.73 8.45 -7.49
CA SER A 91 -9.89 7.12 -6.89
C SER A 91 -10.35 7.21 -5.45
N SER A 92 -11.57 6.74 -5.19
CA SER A 92 -12.12 6.66 -3.84
C SER A 92 -11.40 5.60 -3.02
N THR A 93 -11.02 4.49 -3.65
CA THR A 93 -10.25 3.41 -3.01
C THR A 93 -8.86 3.89 -2.60
N ASP A 94 -8.19 4.72 -3.43
CA ASP A 94 -6.90 5.30 -3.08
C ASP A 94 -7.01 6.27 -1.89
N SER A 95 -8.04 7.09 -1.83
CA SER A 95 -8.28 7.99 -0.69
C SER A 95 -8.39 7.21 0.64
N ILE A 96 -9.14 6.10 0.63
CA ILE A 96 -9.26 5.19 1.77
C ILE A 96 -7.90 4.56 2.11
N TYR A 97 -7.17 4.12 1.09
CA TYR A 97 -5.84 3.55 1.23
C TYR A 97 -4.86 4.54 1.88
N ARG A 98 -4.80 5.80 1.43
CA ARG A 98 -3.96 6.85 2.02
C ARG A 98 -4.27 7.06 3.49
N THR A 99 -5.56 7.08 3.84
CA THR A 99 -6.00 7.22 5.24
C THR A 99 -5.48 6.05 6.09
N TYR A 100 -5.65 4.81 5.62
CA TYR A 100 -5.13 3.62 6.31
C TYR A 100 -3.60 3.68 6.45
N ILE A 101 -2.86 3.94 5.37
CA ILE A 101 -1.39 4.03 5.39
C ILE A 101 -0.89 5.13 6.34
N SER A 102 -1.63 6.24 6.46
CA SER A 102 -1.26 7.31 7.41
C SER A 102 -1.26 6.83 8.86
N VAL A 103 -2.20 5.95 9.23
CA VAL A 103 -2.25 5.34 10.57
C VAL A 103 -1.13 4.31 10.73
N ILE A 104 -0.88 3.47 9.72
CA ILE A 104 0.22 2.49 9.77
C ILE A 104 1.58 3.18 9.91
N LYS A 105 1.79 4.30 9.21
CA LYS A 105 3.00 5.12 9.37
C LYS A 105 3.21 5.61 10.81
N LYS A 106 2.14 5.97 11.53
CA LYS A 106 2.26 6.36 12.95
C LYS A 106 2.74 5.19 13.82
N PHE A 107 2.21 3.98 13.61
CA PHE A 107 2.70 2.78 14.30
C PHE A 107 4.17 2.50 13.99
N ASN A 108 4.55 2.59 12.72
CA ASN A 108 5.93 2.35 12.29
C ASN A 108 6.91 3.38 12.86
N ASN A 109 6.54 4.66 12.89
CA ASN A 109 7.38 5.72 13.48
C ASN A 109 7.56 5.50 14.98
N GLN A 110 6.48 5.21 15.73
CA GLN A 110 6.57 4.90 17.15
C GLN A 110 7.46 3.68 17.41
N ARG A 111 7.34 2.63 16.58
CA ARG A 111 8.21 1.44 16.69
C ARG A 111 9.67 1.80 16.44
N LEU A 112 9.95 2.61 15.42
CA LEU A 112 11.31 3.04 15.10
C LEU A 112 11.93 3.85 16.24
N ASP A 113 11.16 4.74 16.88
CA ASP A 113 11.62 5.51 18.03
C ASP A 113 11.95 4.61 19.24
N LEU A 114 11.10 3.62 19.52
CA LEU A 114 11.37 2.63 20.58
C LEU A 114 12.62 1.77 20.27
N ILE A 115 12.80 1.37 19.02
CA ILE A 115 13.98 0.62 18.58
C ILE A 115 15.25 1.47 18.76
N LYS A 116 15.23 2.73 18.34
CA LYS A 116 16.37 3.65 18.56
C LYS A 116 16.71 3.76 20.05
N LEU A 117 15.69 3.99 20.88
CA LEU A 117 15.87 4.07 22.33
C LEU A 117 16.45 2.76 22.91
N SER A 118 16.01 1.60 22.40
CA SER A 118 16.56 0.31 22.85
C SER A 118 18.06 0.18 22.56
N PHE A 119 18.53 0.66 21.39
CA PHE A 119 19.94 0.67 21.06
C PHE A 119 20.76 1.60 21.98
N ASP A 120 20.23 2.77 22.32
CA ASP A 120 20.93 3.71 23.19
C ASP A 120 21.02 3.19 24.63
N LEU A 121 19.97 2.55 25.15
CA LEU A 121 19.96 1.91 26.46
C LEU A 121 20.90 0.68 26.52
N ALA A 122 20.99 -0.07 25.42
CA ALA A 122 21.91 -1.20 25.34
C ALA A 122 23.39 -0.78 25.46
N LYS A 123 23.77 0.37 24.85
CA LYS A 123 25.13 0.91 24.94
C LYS A 123 25.56 1.25 26.37
N ILE A 124 24.63 1.56 27.26
CA ILE A 124 24.88 1.94 28.66
C ILE A 124 24.43 0.85 29.65
N GLU A 125 24.21 -0.36 29.15
CA GLU A 125 23.92 -1.59 29.92
C GLU A 125 22.69 -1.46 30.86
N MET A 126 21.70 -0.64 30.53
CA MET A 126 20.47 -0.45 31.32
C MET A 126 19.43 -1.56 31.05
N ASN A 127 19.71 -2.77 31.54
CA ASN A 127 18.92 -3.99 31.25
C ASN A 127 17.43 -3.88 31.67
N ASP A 128 17.15 -3.33 32.83
CA ASP A 128 15.75 -3.17 33.30
C ASP A 128 14.94 -2.24 32.38
N SER A 129 15.58 -1.21 31.83
CA SER A 129 14.97 -0.30 30.87
C SER A 129 14.76 -0.97 29.51
N LEU A 130 15.69 -1.82 29.09
CA LEU A 130 15.52 -2.61 27.86
C LEU A 130 14.30 -3.53 27.92
N VAL A 131 14.06 -4.20 29.03
CA VAL A 131 12.86 -5.03 29.24
C VAL A 131 11.57 -4.19 29.12
N LYS A 132 11.57 -2.99 29.70
CA LYS A 132 10.42 -2.08 29.59
C LYS A 132 10.16 -1.66 28.15
N ILE A 133 11.21 -1.29 27.40
CA ILE A 133 11.09 -0.93 25.97
C ILE A 133 10.59 -2.10 25.15
N GLN A 134 11.10 -3.31 25.37
CA GLN A 134 10.60 -4.50 24.68
C GLN A 134 9.10 -4.75 24.93
N ASN A 135 8.63 -4.55 26.16
CA ASN A 135 7.22 -4.67 26.49
C ASN A 135 6.37 -3.58 25.78
N GLN A 136 6.91 -2.36 25.62
CA GLN A 136 6.24 -1.31 24.85
C GLN A 136 6.15 -1.66 23.37
N ILE A 137 7.20 -2.20 22.77
CA ILE A 137 7.19 -2.67 21.37
C ILE A 137 6.15 -3.79 21.20
N ASN A 138 6.11 -4.78 22.10
CA ASN A 138 5.13 -5.86 22.06
C ASN A 138 3.69 -5.33 22.17
N SER A 139 3.44 -4.37 23.04
CA SER A 139 2.15 -3.73 23.20
C SER A 139 1.75 -2.92 21.94
N LEU A 140 2.72 -2.23 21.31
CA LEU A 140 2.51 -1.50 20.07
C LEU A 140 2.14 -2.45 18.91
N ASN A 141 2.85 -3.58 18.78
CA ASN A 141 2.58 -4.60 17.78
C ASN A 141 1.18 -5.19 17.95
N LYS A 142 0.78 -5.51 19.20
CA LYS A 142 -0.57 -5.99 19.52
C LYS A 142 -1.64 -4.95 19.13
N ARG A 143 -1.42 -3.67 19.43
CA ARG A 143 -2.36 -2.61 19.05
C ARG A 143 -2.49 -2.46 17.54
N GLN A 144 -1.39 -2.54 16.79
CA GLN A 144 -1.42 -2.50 15.33
C GLN A 144 -2.16 -3.70 14.76
N TYR A 145 -1.89 -4.91 15.26
CA TYR A 145 -2.61 -6.14 14.85
C TYR A 145 -4.12 -5.99 15.06
N LEU A 146 -4.55 -5.52 16.24
CA LEU A 146 -5.97 -5.31 16.55
C LEU A 146 -6.59 -4.20 15.69
N TYR A 147 -5.83 -3.13 15.40
CA TYR A 147 -6.27 -2.08 14.49
C TYR A 147 -6.53 -2.65 13.09
N ASN A 148 -5.59 -3.43 12.55
CA ASN A 148 -5.72 -4.05 11.23
C ASN A 148 -6.91 -5.02 11.19
N LEU A 149 -7.08 -5.87 12.21
CA LEU A 149 -8.18 -6.81 12.29
C LEU A 149 -9.54 -6.10 12.34
N ASN A 150 -9.68 -5.12 13.24
CA ASN A 150 -10.91 -4.34 13.35
C ASN A 150 -11.21 -3.58 12.06
N TYR A 151 -10.17 -3.02 11.42
CA TYR A 151 -10.32 -2.33 10.14
C TYR A 151 -10.92 -3.26 9.07
N VAL A 152 -10.33 -4.42 8.88
CA VAL A 152 -10.76 -5.39 7.86
C VAL A 152 -12.18 -5.88 8.13
N VAL A 153 -12.49 -6.25 9.37
CA VAL A 153 -13.82 -6.76 9.75
C VAL A 153 -14.90 -5.68 9.63
N SER A 154 -14.59 -4.43 10.01
CA SER A 154 -15.55 -3.34 9.95
C SER A 154 -15.75 -2.76 8.54
N ASN A 155 -14.80 -3.01 7.62
CA ASN A 155 -14.81 -2.46 6.26
C ASN A 155 -14.93 -3.56 5.18
N GLY A 156 -15.76 -4.56 5.40
CA GLY A 156 -15.92 -5.71 4.50
C GLY A 156 -16.41 -5.40 3.08
N LYS A 157 -16.89 -4.18 2.81
CA LYS A 157 -17.23 -3.68 1.47
C LYS A 157 -16.07 -2.93 0.78
N SER A 158 -14.96 -2.73 1.46
CA SER A 158 -13.79 -2.05 0.91
C SER A 158 -12.88 -3.03 0.16
N TYR A 159 -12.49 -2.68 -1.07
CA TYR A 159 -11.50 -3.43 -1.84
C TYR A 159 -10.11 -3.44 -1.20
N LEU A 160 -9.85 -2.58 -0.22
CA LEU A 160 -8.63 -2.57 0.57
C LEU A 160 -8.59 -3.73 1.59
N SER A 161 -9.74 -4.17 2.10
CA SER A 161 -9.81 -5.18 3.17
C SER A 161 -9.13 -6.50 2.81
N PRO A 162 -9.33 -7.13 1.63
CA PRO A 162 -8.63 -8.35 1.29
C PRO A 162 -7.11 -8.14 1.09
N LEU A 163 -6.65 -6.97 0.64
CA LEU A 163 -5.23 -6.68 0.55
C LEU A 163 -4.58 -6.62 1.94
N ILE A 164 -5.21 -5.93 2.90
CA ILE A 164 -4.75 -5.92 4.30
C ILE A 164 -4.77 -7.34 4.87
N ALA A 165 -5.84 -8.12 4.59
CA ALA A 165 -5.95 -9.50 5.07
C ALA A 165 -4.80 -10.38 4.56
N ILE A 166 -4.41 -10.24 3.30
CA ILE A 166 -3.28 -10.95 2.70
C ILE A 166 -1.96 -10.55 3.39
N ASN A 167 -1.73 -9.26 3.57
CA ASN A 167 -0.45 -8.76 4.06
C ASN A 167 -0.24 -9.00 5.57
N GLU A 168 -1.32 -8.92 6.36
CA GLU A 168 -1.22 -8.88 7.83
C GLU A 168 -1.68 -10.19 8.50
N PHE A 169 -2.46 -11.02 7.81
CA PHE A 169 -3.11 -12.19 8.43
C PHE A 169 -2.88 -13.50 7.67
N SER A 170 -2.09 -13.53 6.59
CA SER A 170 -1.82 -14.75 5.82
C SER A 170 -1.33 -15.92 6.67
N ASP A 171 -0.57 -15.64 7.73
CA ASP A 171 -0.06 -16.66 8.66
C ASP A 171 -0.96 -16.92 9.88
N SER A 172 -2.10 -16.23 9.96
CA SER A 172 -3.05 -16.42 11.06
C SER A 172 -3.76 -17.78 11.00
N GLY A 173 -4.26 -18.22 12.14
CA GLY A 173 -5.06 -19.44 12.23
C GLY A 173 -6.39 -19.30 11.46
N LYS A 174 -6.94 -20.46 11.05
CA LYS A 174 -8.15 -20.56 10.24
C LYS A 174 -9.34 -19.76 10.81
N ILE A 175 -9.54 -19.76 12.13
CA ILE A 175 -10.64 -19.05 12.78
C ILE A 175 -10.59 -17.54 12.47
N VAL A 176 -9.40 -16.93 12.52
CA VAL A 176 -9.22 -15.51 12.21
C VAL A 176 -9.51 -15.24 10.73
N LEU A 177 -8.98 -16.09 9.85
CA LEU A 177 -9.18 -15.96 8.40
C LEU A 177 -10.65 -16.15 8.00
N ASP A 178 -11.36 -17.11 8.60
CA ASP A 178 -12.80 -17.31 8.38
C ASP A 178 -13.62 -16.12 8.89
N THR A 179 -13.28 -15.54 10.04
CA THR A 179 -13.92 -14.34 10.57
C THR A 179 -13.78 -13.16 9.60
N ILE A 180 -12.57 -12.95 9.08
CA ILE A 180 -12.26 -11.92 8.10
C ILE A 180 -13.07 -12.17 6.81
N LYS A 181 -13.06 -13.39 6.29
CA LYS A 181 -13.82 -13.74 5.08
C LYS A 181 -15.30 -13.47 5.23
N ASN A 182 -15.89 -13.90 6.35
CA ASN A 182 -17.33 -13.74 6.61
C ASN A 182 -17.76 -12.28 6.76
N SER A 183 -16.84 -11.37 7.06
CA SER A 183 -17.11 -9.93 7.08
C SER A 183 -17.13 -9.28 5.68
N MET A 184 -16.52 -9.92 4.68
CA MET A 184 -16.39 -9.35 3.34
C MET A 184 -17.64 -9.58 2.48
N SER A 185 -18.00 -8.59 1.67
CA SER A 185 -19.06 -8.73 0.67
C SER A 185 -18.65 -9.67 -0.47
N ASN A 186 -19.62 -10.30 -1.13
CA ASN A 186 -19.38 -11.17 -2.28
C ASN A 186 -18.64 -10.44 -3.42
N GLU A 187 -18.94 -9.16 -3.62
CA GLU A 187 -18.26 -8.33 -4.63
C GLU A 187 -16.78 -8.22 -4.33
N VAL A 188 -16.39 -7.93 -3.07
CA VAL A 188 -15.01 -7.83 -2.62
C VAL A 188 -14.31 -9.18 -2.69
N LEU A 189 -14.97 -10.27 -2.30
CA LEU A 189 -14.41 -11.64 -2.39
C LEU A 189 -14.15 -12.09 -3.85
N ASN A 190 -14.91 -11.55 -4.81
CA ASN A 190 -14.72 -11.82 -6.24
C ASN A 190 -13.69 -10.91 -6.92
N SER A 191 -13.17 -9.89 -6.22
CA SER A 191 -12.11 -9.02 -6.71
C SER A 191 -10.77 -9.77 -6.82
N LYS A 192 -9.76 -9.13 -7.43
CA LYS A 192 -8.40 -9.67 -7.52
C LYS A 192 -7.86 -10.12 -6.16
N TYR A 193 -7.85 -9.22 -5.18
CA TYR A 193 -7.32 -9.53 -3.85
C TYR A 193 -8.22 -10.47 -3.06
N GLY A 194 -9.54 -10.40 -3.25
CA GLY A 194 -10.48 -11.34 -2.64
C GLY A 194 -10.24 -12.77 -3.10
N LYS A 195 -9.96 -13.00 -4.38
CA LYS A 195 -9.60 -14.32 -4.93
C LYS A 195 -8.27 -14.83 -4.37
N ILE A 196 -7.26 -13.97 -4.25
CA ILE A 196 -5.95 -14.32 -3.65
C ILE A 196 -6.16 -14.72 -2.18
N PHE A 197 -6.90 -13.93 -1.41
CA PHE A 197 -7.22 -14.22 -0.02
C PHE A 197 -7.98 -15.55 0.15
N ASN A 198 -8.99 -15.81 -0.70
CA ASN A 198 -9.69 -17.09 -0.70
C ASN A 198 -8.77 -18.28 -0.99
N ASN A 199 -7.77 -18.13 -1.85
CA ASN A 199 -6.78 -19.18 -2.12
C ASN A 199 -5.87 -19.45 -0.91
N ILE A 200 -5.44 -18.41 -0.20
CA ILE A 200 -4.68 -18.56 1.05
C ILE A 200 -5.51 -19.36 2.06
N LEU A 201 -6.78 -19.04 2.22
CA LEU A 201 -7.66 -19.71 3.18
C LEU A 201 -7.92 -21.19 2.85
N LYS A 202 -7.94 -21.56 1.56
CA LYS A 202 -8.11 -22.96 1.14
C LYS A 202 -6.90 -23.83 1.45
N ASN A 203 -5.72 -23.23 1.60
CA ASN A 203 -4.46 -23.92 1.86
C ASN A 203 -4.12 -23.99 3.36
N LYS A 204 -5.05 -23.55 4.25
CA LYS A 204 -4.99 -23.63 5.72
C LYS A 204 -6.02 -24.62 6.26
#